data_50cc2075e6c22e960b47bf81c7d91515
#
_entry.id   50cc2075e6c22e960b47bf81c7d91515
#
_cell.length_a   1.000
_cell.length_b   1.000
_cell.length_c   1.000
_cell.angle_alpha   90.00
_cell.angle_beta   90.00
_cell.angle_gamma   90.00
#
_symmetry.space_group_name_H-M   'P 1'
#
loop_
_entity.id
_entity.type
_entity.pdbx_description
1 polymer ?
#
loop_
_entity_poly.entity_id
_entity_poly.type
_entity_poly.pdbx_seq_one_letter_code
_entity_poly.pdbx_strand_id
1 'polypeptide(L)'
;MHLTIDGFGGDRELLSSESLVHSLLDTYPAEINMTKISQPFVLQYTGEKPEDWGVTGFVIIAESHISVHTFPDRGYVWVDVFSCKEFEAGGAVDRIVDTFGLTHVTTRIHDRGLEFPHAVDQATPVAMLERRSVTGAFSQ
;
A
#
# COMPACT_ATOMS: atom_id res chain seq x y z
N MET A 1 2.34 4.96 -9.59
CA MET A 1 2.20 3.47 -9.54
C MET A 1 1.52 3.07 -8.25
N HIS A 2 0.59 2.12 -8.30
CA HIS A 2 -0.06 1.55 -7.12
C HIS A 2 0.13 0.03 -7.14
N LEU A 3 0.93 -0.48 -6.21
CA LEU A 3 1.13 -1.91 -6.00
C LEU A 3 0.17 -2.38 -4.91
N THR A 4 -0.63 -3.40 -5.20
CA THR A 4 -1.44 -4.11 -4.21
C THR A 4 -0.88 -5.52 -4.01
N ILE A 5 -0.83 -5.96 -2.77
CA ILE A 5 -0.32 -7.28 -2.38
C ILE A 5 -1.37 -7.95 -1.50
N ASP A 6 -1.92 -9.06 -1.97
CA ASP A 6 -2.75 -9.96 -1.18
C ASP A 6 -1.88 -11.16 -0.80
N GLY A 7 -1.50 -11.26 0.47
CA GLY A 7 -0.62 -12.31 0.99
C GLY A 7 -1.37 -13.39 1.75
N PHE A 8 -0.93 -14.63 1.60
CA PHE A 8 -1.57 -15.83 2.17
C PHE A 8 -0.54 -16.75 2.81
N GLY A 9 -1.01 -17.57 3.77
CA GLY A 9 -0.20 -18.56 4.46
C GLY A 9 0.87 -17.94 5.35
N GLY A 10 0.62 -16.75 5.85
CA GLY A 10 1.53 -16.03 6.74
C GLY A 10 1.61 -16.65 8.13
N ASP A 11 2.73 -16.38 8.80
CA ASP A 11 2.94 -16.80 10.18
C ASP A 11 2.04 -16.00 11.13
N ARG A 12 1.29 -16.71 11.98
CA ARG A 12 0.32 -16.09 12.88
C ARG A 12 0.95 -15.13 13.88
N GLU A 13 2.12 -15.46 14.43
CA GLU A 13 2.80 -14.58 15.39
C GLU A 13 3.30 -13.30 14.73
N LEU A 14 3.89 -13.42 13.53
CA LEU A 14 4.33 -12.26 12.75
C LEU A 14 3.16 -11.35 12.35
N LEU A 15 2.06 -11.94 11.88
CA LEU A 15 0.85 -11.20 11.53
C LEU A 15 0.15 -10.54 12.73
N SER A 16 0.39 -11.03 13.96
CA SER A 16 -0.18 -10.51 15.20
C SER A 16 0.63 -9.35 15.81
N SER A 17 1.81 -9.08 15.29
CA SER A 17 2.77 -8.17 15.93
C SER A 17 2.56 -6.71 15.51
N GLU A 18 2.00 -5.89 16.39
CA GLU A 18 1.94 -4.43 16.19
C GLU A 18 3.32 -3.81 16.01
N SER A 19 4.30 -4.26 16.80
CA SER A 19 5.67 -3.73 16.72
C SER A 19 6.34 -4.07 15.38
N LEU A 20 6.06 -5.24 14.82
CA LEU A 20 6.57 -5.63 13.51
C LEU A 20 5.96 -4.78 12.40
N VAL A 21 4.63 -4.59 12.43
CA VAL A 21 3.94 -3.73 11.45
C VAL A 21 4.43 -2.28 11.57
N HIS A 22 4.59 -1.77 12.79
CA HIS A 22 5.15 -0.43 13.01
C HIS A 22 6.56 -0.32 12.44
N SER A 23 7.45 -1.26 12.75
CA SER A 23 8.83 -1.28 12.27
C SER A 23 8.89 -1.38 10.73
N LEU A 24 8.03 -2.21 10.13
CA LEU A 24 7.91 -2.30 8.67
C LEU A 24 7.53 -0.94 8.07
N LEU A 25 6.46 -0.32 8.54
CA LEU A 25 6.00 0.98 8.03
C LEU A 25 7.00 2.11 8.29
N ASP A 26 7.85 1.98 9.32
CA ASP A 26 8.89 2.95 9.64
C ASP A 26 10.10 2.87 8.70
N THR A 27 10.52 1.65 8.33
CA THR A 27 11.75 1.41 7.56
C THR A 27 11.52 1.18 6.07
N TYR A 28 10.40 0.56 5.71
CA TYR A 28 10.09 0.16 4.33
C TYR A 28 10.08 1.32 3.32
N PRO A 29 9.57 2.52 3.65
CA PRO A 29 9.65 3.65 2.70
C PRO A 29 11.06 3.91 2.19
N ALA A 30 12.06 3.96 3.07
CA ALA A 30 13.45 4.20 2.68
C ALA A 30 14.01 3.06 1.80
N GLU A 31 13.63 1.82 2.06
CA GLU A 31 14.08 0.65 1.30
C GLU A 31 13.60 0.69 -0.16
N ILE A 32 12.46 1.31 -0.44
CA ILE A 32 11.92 1.50 -1.78
C ILE A 32 12.13 2.91 -2.34
N ASN A 33 13.09 3.64 -1.78
CA ASN A 33 13.47 5.02 -2.19
C ASN A 33 12.35 6.05 -2.05
N MET A 34 11.48 5.89 -1.06
CA MET A 34 10.42 6.83 -0.72
C MET A 34 10.78 7.63 0.53
N THR A 35 10.17 8.80 0.66
CA THR A 35 10.40 9.71 1.78
C THR A 35 9.25 9.67 2.77
N LYS A 36 9.48 9.09 3.94
CA LYS A 36 8.51 9.09 5.03
C LYS A 36 8.33 10.52 5.59
N ILE A 37 7.09 10.98 5.70
CA ILE A 37 6.75 12.32 6.22
C ILE A 37 5.83 12.30 7.45
N SER A 38 5.42 11.12 7.90
CA SER A 38 4.69 10.93 9.17
C SER A 38 5.32 9.82 9.99
N GLN A 39 5.00 9.76 11.27
CA GLN A 39 5.21 8.54 12.04
C GLN A 39 4.19 7.49 11.57
N PRO A 40 4.52 6.19 11.59
CA PRO A 40 3.53 5.16 11.36
C PRO A 40 2.40 5.24 12.39
N PHE A 41 1.17 5.06 11.92
CA PHE A 41 0.01 4.87 12.78
C PHE A 41 -0.40 3.41 12.72
N VAL A 42 -0.37 2.72 13.85
CA VAL A 42 -0.64 1.28 13.95
C VAL A 42 -1.55 1.01 15.14
N LEU A 43 -2.54 0.18 14.94
CA LEU A 43 -3.45 -0.28 15.99
C LEU A 43 -3.88 -1.72 15.78
N GLN A 44 -4.33 -2.37 16.84
CA GLN A 44 -5.03 -3.62 16.76
C GLN A 44 -6.53 -3.36 16.54
N TYR A 45 -7.10 -4.04 15.57
CA TYR A 45 -8.53 -4.02 15.27
C TYR A 45 -9.17 -5.34 15.67
N THR A 46 -10.38 -5.27 16.25
CA THR A 46 -11.21 -6.45 16.55
C THR A 46 -12.52 -6.31 15.80
N GLY A 47 -12.80 -7.25 14.90
CA GLY A 47 -14.03 -7.28 14.12
C GLY A 47 -15.21 -7.89 14.86
N GLU A 48 -16.36 -7.99 14.18
CA GLU A 48 -17.58 -8.62 14.74
C GLU A 48 -17.40 -10.12 14.98
N LYS A 49 -16.62 -10.80 14.13
CA LYS A 49 -16.28 -12.21 14.26
C LYS A 49 -14.94 -12.35 14.98
N PRO A 50 -14.78 -13.36 15.85
CA PRO A 50 -13.52 -13.56 16.58
C PRO A 50 -12.29 -13.71 15.69
N GLU A 51 -12.45 -14.29 14.49
CA GLU A 51 -11.36 -14.48 13.52
C GLU A 51 -11.03 -13.24 12.66
N ASP A 52 -11.83 -12.19 12.75
CA ASP A 52 -11.65 -10.95 11.97
C ASP A 52 -10.90 -9.87 12.77
N TRP A 53 -9.97 -10.28 13.60
CA TRP A 53 -9.06 -9.35 14.26
C TRP A 53 -7.72 -9.27 13.53
N GLY A 54 -6.99 -8.21 13.77
CA GLY A 54 -5.64 -8.08 13.24
C GLY A 54 -5.00 -6.74 13.55
N VAL A 55 -3.86 -6.52 12.93
CA VAL A 55 -3.11 -5.27 13.04
C VAL A 55 -3.33 -4.45 11.79
N THR A 56 -3.70 -3.22 11.98
CA THR A 56 -3.91 -2.24 10.90
C THR A 56 -2.97 -1.07 11.08
N GLY A 57 -2.32 -0.66 10.00
CA GLY A 57 -1.42 0.49 10.05
C GLY A 57 -1.24 1.17 8.71
N PHE A 58 -0.79 2.40 8.77
CA PHE A 58 -0.38 3.16 7.59
C PHE A 58 0.72 4.15 7.92
N VAL A 59 1.41 4.59 6.89
CA VAL A 59 2.39 5.68 6.95
C VAL A 59 2.22 6.58 5.73
N ILE A 60 2.33 7.88 5.95
CA ILE A 60 2.31 8.87 4.88
C ILE A 60 3.75 9.04 4.36
N ILE A 61 3.88 8.96 3.07
CA ILE A 61 5.11 9.26 2.34
C ILE A 61 4.90 10.51 1.47
N ALA A 62 5.96 11.21 1.15
CA ALA A 62 5.88 12.40 0.29
C ALA A 62 5.23 12.08 -1.06
N GLU A 63 5.41 10.86 -1.53
CA GLU A 63 4.89 10.32 -2.79
C GLU A 63 3.44 9.80 -2.70
N SER A 64 2.89 9.51 -1.54
CA SER A 64 1.50 9.21 -1.18
C SER A 64 1.37 8.45 0.15
N HIS A 65 1.23 7.10 0.15
CA HIS A 65 1.05 6.32 1.38
C HIS A 65 1.35 4.83 1.20
N ILE A 66 1.58 4.17 2.34
CA ILE A 66 1.66 2.71 2.45
C ILE A 66 0.72 2.28 3.56
N SER A 67 -0.10 1.26 3.32
CA SER A 67 -0.99 0.67 4.32
C SER A 67 -0.80 -0.84 4.43
N VAL A 68 -1.06 -1.37 5.63
CA VAL A 68 -0.98 -2.80 5.96
C VAL A 68 -2.19 -3.19 6.80
N HIS A 69 -2.82 -4.30 6.43
CA HIS A 69 -3.90 -4.92 7.20
C HIS A 69 -3.62 -6.41 7.33
N THR A 70 -3.49 -6.91 8.56
CA THR A 70 -3.23 -8.32 8.83
C THR A 70 -4.48 -9.02 9.36
N PHE A 71 -4.57 -10.33 9.12
CA PHE A 71 -5.61 -11.22 9.61
C PHE A 71 -4.93 -12.49 10.14
N PRO A 72 -4.41 -12.47 11.38
CA PRO A 72 -3.55 -13.54 11.91
C PRO A 72 -4.19 -14.94 11.90
N ASP A 73 -5.47 -15.05 12.29
CA ASP A 73 -6.16 -16.33 12.36
C ASP A 73 -6.51 -16.90 10.97
N ARG A 74 -6.47 -16.07 9.94
CA ARG A 74 -6.66 -16.46 8.53
C ARG A 74 -5.34 -16.64 7.77
N GLY A 75 -4.23 -16.19 8.36
CA GLY A 75 -2.93 -16.16 7.69
C GLY A 75 -2.85 -15.15 6.55
N TYR A 76 -3.67 -14.10 6.55
CA TYR A 76 -3.75 -13.12 5.46
C TYR A 76 -3.10 -11.79 5.82
N VAL A 77 -2.59 -11.12 4.79
CA VAL A 77 -2.18 -9.72 4.86
C VAL A 77 -2.52 -9.01 3.55
N TRP A 78 -3.02 -7.79 3.67
CA TRP A 78 -3.21 -6.88 2.54
C TRP A 78 -2.26 -5.71 2.69
N VAL A 79 -1.53 -5.39 1.63
CA VAL A 79 -0.59 -4.28 1.60
C VAL A 79 -0.84 -3.44 0.35
N ASP A 80 -0.96 -2.14 0.54
CA ASP A 80 -1.02 -1.16 -0.54
C ASP A 80 0.21 -0.27 -0.48
N VAL A 81 0.90 -0.14 -1.61
CA VAL A 81 1.97 0.84 -1.81
C VAL A 81 1.57 1.76 -2.94
N PHE A 82 1.07 2.94 -2.60
CA PHE A 82 0.72 3.95 -3.58
C PHE A 82 1.78 5.07 -3.61
N SER A 83 2.28 5.34 -4.79
CA SER A 83 3.30 6.36 -5.03
C SER A 83 3.11 7.02 -6.39
N CYS A 84 3.24 8.35 -6.44
CA CYS A 84 3.33 9.09 -7.71
C CYS A 84 4.70 8.87 -8.40
N LYS A 85 5.66 8.28 -7.70
CA LYS A 85 7.00 7.91 -8.18
C LYS A 85 7.06 6.41 -8.44
N GLU A 86 7.78 5.99 -9.45
CA GLU A 86 8.04 4.58 -9.71
C GLU A 86 9.01 3.99 -8.68
N PHE A 87 8.85 2.70 -8.39
CA PHE A 87 9.74 1.91 -7.53
C PHE A 87 9.83 0.47 -8.05
N GLU A 88 10.83 -0.25 -7.58
CA GLU A 88 11.04 -1.65 -7.95
C GLU A 88 10.07 -2.56 -7.19
N ALA A 89 9.08 -3.10 -7.90
CA ALA A 89 7.99 -3.85 -7.30
C ALA A 89 8.42 -5.23 -6.78
N GLY A 90 9.38 -5.90 -7.44
CA GLY A 90 9.82 -7.23 -7.06
C GLY A 90 10.41 -7.27 -5.66
N GLY A 91 11.41 -6.44 -5.38
CA GLY A 91 12.02 -6.32 -4.06
C GLY A 91 11.04 -5.82 -3.01
N ALA A 92 10.09 -4.94 -3.41
CA ALA A 92 9.01 -4.50 -2.52
C ALA A 92 8.13 -5.68 -2.06
N VAL A 93 7.75 -6.56 -2.98
CA VAL A 93 6.98 -7.77 -2.68
C VAL A 93 7.78 -8.75 -1.82
N ASP A 94 9.04 -9.02 -2.18
CA ASP A 94 9.91 -9.95 -1.45
C ASP A 94 10.05 -9.53 0.02
N ARG A 95 10.20 -8.23 0.28
CA ARG A 95 10.27 -7.70 1.65
C ARG A 95 9.02 -8.00 2.48
N ILE A 96 7.83 -7.93 1.88
CA ILE A 96 6.56 -8.26 2.54
C ILE A 96 6.45 -9.77 2.77
N VAL A 97 6.82 -10.58 1.77
CA VAL A 97 6.86 -12.06 1.89
C VAL A 97 7.72 -12.48 3.06
N ASP A 98 8.94 -11.96 3.15
CA ASP A 98 9.89 -12.28 4.23
C ASP A 98 9.40 -11.79 5.59
N THR A 99 8.82 -10.59 5.65
CA THR A 99 8.34 -9.99 6.91
C THR A 99 7.27 -10.84 7.58
N PHE A 100 6.32 -11.38 6.82
CA PHE A 100 5.17 -12.11 7.36
C PHE A 100 5.24 -13.63 7.14
N GLY A 101 6.32 -14.14 6.55
CA GLY A 101 6.48 -15.57 6.26
C GLY A 101 5.43 -16.10 5.30
N LEU A 102 5.07 -15.33 4.28
CA LEU A 102 4.00 -15.69 3.34
C LEU A 102 4.41 -16.86 2.45
N THR A 103 3.46 -17.76 2.18
CA THR A 103 3.67 -18.89 1.26
C THR A 103 3.16 -18.61 -0.15
N HIS A 104 2.25 -17.65 -0.29
CA HIS A 104 1.67 -17.25 -1.57
C HIS A 104 1.29 -15.77 -1.56
N VAL A 105 1.46 -15.10 -2.69
CA VAL A 105 1.03 -13.72 -2.91
C VAL A 105 0.32 -13.57 -4.26
N THR A 106 -0.69 -12.72 -4.29
CA THR A 106 -1.27 -12.19 -5.51
C THR A 106 -0.97 -10.70 -5.56
N THR A 107 -0.33 -10.24 -6.61
CA THR A 107 0.06 -8.84 -6.78
C THR A 107 -0.59 -8.23 -8.01
N ARG A 108 -0.91 -6.94 -7.91
CA ARG A 108 -1.39 -6.15 -9.06
C ARG A 108 -0.70 -4.80 -9.03
N ILE A 109 -0.38 -4.31 -10.21
CA ILE A 109 0.14 -2.96 -10.42
C ILE A 109 -0.89 -2.18 -11.22
N HIS A 110 -1.31 -1.04 -10.67
CA HIS A 110 -2.24 -0.13 -11.30
C HIS A 110 -1.52 1.16 -11.65
N ASP A 111 -1.70 1.63 -12.86
CA ASP A 111 -1.24 2.96 -13.25
C ASP A 111 -2.20 4.01 -12.69
N ARG A 112 -1.69 4.82 -11.77
CA ARG A 112 -2.39 5.96 -11.15
C ARG A 112 -1.40 7.10 -10.94
N GLY A 113 -1.94 8.31 -10.80
CA GLY A 113 -1.13 9.51 -10.61
C GLY A 113 -0.41 9.93 -11.88
N LEU A 114 -0.97 9.58 -13.04
CA LEU A 114 -0.43 9.94 -14.36
C LEU A 114 -0.46 11.45 -14.61
N GLU A 115 -1.30 12.18 -13.87
CA GLU A 115 -1.36 13.64 -13.86
C GLU A 115 -0.15 14.29 -13.17
N PHE A 116 0.68 13.48 -12.48
CA PHE A 116 2.00 13.91 -11.98
C PHE A 116 3.13 13.28 -12.79
N PRO A 117 3.25 13.58 -14.08
CA PRO A 117 4.37 13.12 -14.87
C PRO A 117 5.64 13.80 -14.35
N HIS A 118 6.76 13.15 -14.58
CA HIS A 118 8.08 13.68 -14.27
C HIS A 118 8.40 15.00 -15.00
N ALA A 119 7.56 15.40 -15.96
CA ALA A 119 7.57 16.71 -16.62
C ALA A 119 6.20 17.38 -16.41
N VAL A 120 6.17 18.48 -15.65
CA VAL A 120 4.96 19.27 -15.36
C VAL A 120 4.23 19.70 -16.65
N ASP A 121 4.95 19.89 -17.73
CA ASP A 121 4.42 20.27 -19.04
C ASP A 121 3.54 19.19 -19.70
N GLN A 122 3.65 17.93 -19.26
CA GLN A 122 2.87 16.80 -19.80
C GLN A 122 1.62 16.48 -18.96
N ALA A 123 1.55 16.93 -17.71
CA ALA A 123 0.42 16.69 -16.81
C ALA A 123 -0.82 17.48 -17.18
N THR A 124 -0.65 18.73 -17.59
CA THR A 124 -1.73 19.67 -17.84
C THR A 124 -2.69 19.20 -18.95
N PRO A 125 -2.22 18.67 -20.10
CA PRO A 125 -3.12 18.19 -21.13
C PRO A 125 -3.94 16.95 -20.71
N VAL A 126 -3.34 16.02 -19.97
CA VAL A 126 -4.01 14.78 -19.50
C VAL A 126 -5.09 15.11 -18.47
N ALA A 127 -4.77 15.93 -17.47
CA ALA A 127 -5.73 16.36 -16.46
C ALA A 127 -6.89 17.19 -17.05
N MET A 128 -6.63 17.98 -18.08
CA MET A 128 -7.68 18.74 -18.80
C MET A 128 -8.61 17.85 -19.62
N LEU A 129 -8.07 16.79 -20.25
CA LEU A 129 -8.87 15.82 -21.02
C LEU A 129 -9.79 15.01 -20.10
N GLU A 130 -9.29 14.55 -18.97
CA GLU A 130 -10.09 13.80 -17.99
C GLU A 130 -11.18 14.67 -17.37
N ARG A 131 -10.89 15.91 -17.02
CA ARG A 131 -11.90 16.86 -16.51
C ARG A 131 -13.00 17.12 -17.53
N ARG A 132 -12.67 17.20 -18.82
CA ARG A 132 -13.68 17.37 -19.90
C ARG A 132 -14.56 16.14 -20.07
N SER A 133 -14.01 14.92 -19.91
CA SER A 133 -14.79 13.69 -19.99
C SER A 133 -15.78 13.56 -18.82
N VAL A 134 -15.39 13.97 -17.60
CA VAL A 134 -16.24 13.94 -16.41
C VAL A 134 -17.34 15.01 -16.48
N THR A 135 -17.02 16.24 -16.90
CA THR A 135 -18.03 17.31 -17.04
C THR A 135 -19.03 17.03 -18.16
N GLY A 136 -18.63 16.35 -19.25
CA GLY A 136 -19.54 15.91 -20.29
C GLY A 136 -20.54 14.84 -19.87
N ALA A 137 -20.22 14.02 -18.88
CA ALA A 137 -21.10 12.96 -18.39
C ALA A 137 -22.25 13.47 -17.49
N PHE A 138 -22.18 14.69 -16.96
CA PHE A 138 -23.21 15.29 -16.10
C PHE A 138 -24.11 16.31 -16.82
N SER A 139 -23.99 16.46 -18.14
CA SER A 139 -24.77 17.43 -18.94
C SER A 139 -25.88 16.79 -19.80
N GLN A 140 -26.39 15.60 -19.40
CA GLN A 140 -27.56 14.97 -20.00
C GLN A 140 -28.69 14.81 -19.00
#